data_8c34c7b6f8f105ac44bf69a53883fd4f
#
_entry.id   8c34c7b6f8f105ac44bf69a53883fd4f
#
_cell.length_a   1.000
_cell.length_b   1.000
_cell.length_c   1.000
_cell.angle_alpha   90.00
_cell.angle_beta   90.00
_cell.angle_gamma   90.00
#
_symmetry.space_group_name_H-M   'P 1'
#
loop_
_entity.id
_entity.type
_entity.pdbx_description
1 polymer ?
#
loop_
_entity_poly.entity_id
_entity_poly.type
_entity_poly.pdbx_seq_one_letter_code
_entity_poly.pdbx_strand_id
1 'polypeptide(L)'
;MKKYCFHPPKNIIIGTLAAILWVVFPFWLLGESTPLNALVSGEVPPWDALTCLVMQDYSNITRAKWDGMLIFTMLTLLLMIPTLFRREKRRKLPLMLMLLFLLWTGLSCFFGSHAGEMNAWGVPTVLWGSGRYEGFVTIACYGLIFLCLRRMDANVPALLTVCSAAVTGYLVLVLLQYAGFNPLSLFPMGRSIRTNYEFQGTIGNIDLVSAWVCLLMPGLLGSFVLGQKHHWLHLPGGLCAILLTLLMDVQSGLIVLVLTLLALICLALRQPECLARLLLTLGLTLLLFALR
;
A
#
# COMPACT_ATOMS: atom_id res chain seq x y z
N MET A 1 -6.89 3.51 43.25
CA MET A 1 -6.80 3.77 41.79
C MET A 1 -5.38 4.17 41.45
N LYS A 2 -4.55 3.26 40.94
CA LYS A 2 -3.21 3.58 40.42
C LYS A 2 -3.37 4.24 39.06
N LYS A 3 -3.07 5.54 38.98
CA LYS A 3 -2.91 6.24 37.69
C LYS A 3 -1.72 5.59 36.95
N TYR A 4 -2.01 4.70 36.04
CA TYR A 4 -1.00 4.28 35.07
C TYR A 4 -0.72 5.47 34.15
N CYS A 5 0.38 6.18 34.39
CA CYS A 5 0.97 7.08 33.41
C CYS A 5 1.39 6.21 32.23
N PHE A 6 0.55 6.16 31.22
CA PHE A 6 0.81 5.46 29.97
C PHE A 6 1.81 6.30 29.17
N HIS A 7 3.09 6.13 29.43
CA HIS A 7 4.11 6.52 28.46
C HIS A 7 4.08 5.44 27.38
N PRO A 8 3.61 5.74 26.17
CA PRO A 8 3.68 4.75 25.10
C PRO A 8 5.14 4.31 24.98
N PRO A 9 5.45 3.02 25.03
CA PRO A 9 6.82 2.57 24.91
C PRO A 9 7.38 3.14 23.59
N LYS A 10 8.59 3.70 23.62
CA LYS A 10 9.26 4.34 22.46
C LYS A 10 9.13 3.52 21.17
N ASN A 11 9.00 2.21 21.29
CA ASN A 11 8.81 1.27 20.19
C ASN A 11 7.48 1.44 19.42
N ILE A 12 6.38 1.85 20.09
CA ILE A 12 5.10 2.07 19.41
C ILE A 12 5.19 3.25 18.46
N ILE A 13 5.90 4.31 18.84
CA ILE A 13 6.09 5.50 17.98
C ILE A 13 6.88 5.10 16.74
N ILE A 14 8.02 4.44 16.92
CA ILE A 14 8.89 4.00 15.83
C ILE A 14 8.12 3.05 14.90
N GLY A 15 7.43 2.07 15.47
CA GLY A 15 6.65 1.12 14.69
C GLY A 15 5.50 1.77 13.92
N THR A 16 4.82 2.75 14.53
CA THR A 16 3.76 3.51 13.86
C THR A 16 4.33 4.33 12.70
N LEU A 17 5.46 5.02 12.90
CA LEU A 17 6.14 5.77 11.82
C LEU A 17 6.57 4.86 10.67
N ALA A 18 7.17 3.71 10.98
CA ALA A 18 7.57 2.74 9.97
C ALA A 18 6.34 2.21 9.18
N ALA A 19 5.21 1.96 9.84
CA ALA A 19 3.98 1.55 9.16
C ALA A 19 3.38 2.68 8.29
N ILE A 20 3.42 3.93 8.76
CA ILE A 20 2.95 5.09 7.99
C ILE A 20 3.74 5.24 6.69
N LEU A 21 5.05 4.99 6.68
CA LEU A 21 5.83 5.00 5.44
C LEU A 21 5.20 4.11 4.37
N TRP A 22 4.77 2.89 4.74
CA TRP A 22 4.16 1.94 3.79
C TRP A 22 2.73 2.32 3.39
N VAL A 23 2.00 3.04 4.21
CA VAL A 23 0.69 3.62 3.83
C VAL A 23 0.86 4.74 2.79
N VAL A 24 1.94 5.50 2.87
CA VAL A 24 2.25 6.61 1.94
C VAL A 24 2.96 6.11 0.67
N PHE A 25 3.57 4.93 0.70
CA PHE A 25 4.29 4.35 -0.43
C PHE A 25 3.50 4.34 -1.77
N PRO A 26 2.19 4.06 -1.82
CA PRO A 26 1.42 4.12 -3.07
C PRO A 26 1.47 5.48 -3.79
N PHE A 27 1.73 6.57 -3.05
CA PHE A 27 1.85 7.92 -3.62
C PHE A 27 3.27 8.25 -4.11
N TRP A 28 4.24 7.35 -3.91
CA TRP A 28 5.60 7.56 -4.36
C TRP A 28 5.72 7.52 -5.87
N LEU A 29 6.26 8.59 -6.47
CA LEU A 29 6.44 8.74 -7.92
C LEU A 29 7.88 9.12 -8.30
N LEU A 30 8.75 9.34 -7.33
CA LEU A 30 10.13 9.76 -7.55
C LEU A 30 11.02 8.56 -7.92
N GLY A 31 11.85 8.69 -8.94
CA GLY A 31 12.81 7.68 -9.38
C GLY A 31 13.88 8.28 -10.30
N GLU A 32 14.83 7.48 -10.76
CA GLU A 32 15.95 7.94 -11.61
C GLU A 32 15.51 8.61 -12.91
N SER A 33 14.36 8.22 -13.43
CA SER A 33 13.79 8.78 -14.65
C SER A 33 12.99 10.06 -14.42
N THR A 34 12.84 10.49 -13.17
CA THR A 34 12.21 11.76 -12.87
C THR A 34 13.19 12.90 -13.16
N PRO A 35 12.71 14.02 -13.66
CA PRO A 35 13.55 15.20 -13.92
C PRO A 35 14.05 15.88 -12.65
N LEU A 36 14.13 15.17 -11.51
CA LEU A 36 14.84 15.67 -10.35
C LEU A 36 16.28 16.06 -10.73
N ASN A 37 16.90 15.25 -11.61
CA ASN A 37 18.20 15.58 -12.18
C ASN A 37 18.15 16.85 -13.05
N ALA A 38 17.11 17.01 -13.86
CA ALA A 38 16.91 18.24 -14.65
C ALA A 38 16.62 19.45 -13.77
N LEU A 39 15.99 19.27 -12.63
CA LEU A 39 15.70 20.30 -11.64
C LEU A 39 16.98 20.72 -10.89
N VAL A 40 17.84 19.76 -10.57
CA VAL A 40 19.15 20.00 -9.93
C VAL A 40 20.14 20.60 -10.93
N SER A 41 20.08 20.20 -12.20
CA SER A 41 20.90 20.79 -13.28
C SER A 41 20.45 22.19 -13.71
N GLY A 42 19.27 22.66 -13.26
CA GLY A 42 18.71 23.96 -13.66
C GLY A 42 18.16 24.01 -15.08
N GLU A 43 17.99 22.86 -15.73
CA GLU A 43 17.46 22.76 -17.10
C GLU A 43 15.94 22.99 -17.16
N VAL A 44 15.24 22.87 -16.03
CA VAL A 44 13.79 23.06 -15.91
C VAL A 44 13.46 24.10 -14.85
N PRO A 45 12.60 25.09 -15.16
CA PRO A 45 12.16 26.07 -14.18
C PRO A 45 11.40 25.42 -13.01
N PRO A 46 11.50 25.94 -11.78
CA PRO A 46 10.87 25.35 -10.59
C PRO A 46 9.33 25.18 -10.68
N TRP A 47 8.63 26.02 -11.44
CA TRP A 47 7.17 25.93 -11.65
C TRP A 47 6.78 24.83 -12.62
N ASP A 48 7.66 24.45 -13.54
CA ASP A 48 7.47 23.30 -14.43
C ASP A 48 7.97 22.01 -13.76
N ALA A 49 8.68 22.13 -12.66
CA ALA A 49 9.21 21.01 -11.92
C ALA A 49 8.14 20.06 -11.40
N LEU A 50 6.97 20.57 -11.00
CA LEU A 50 5.83 19.74 -10.58
C LEU A 50 5.25 18.95 -11.77
N THR A 51 5.20 19.54 -12.95
CA THR A 51 4.79 18.86 -14.18
C THR A 51 5.85 17.91 -14.70
N CYS A 52 7.12 18.26 -14.48
CA CYS A 52 8.26 17.43 -14.83
C CYS A 52 8.56 16.31 -13.83
N LEU A 53 8.13 16.42 -12.56
CA LEU A 53 8.23 15.36 -11.56
C LEU A 53 7.33 14.17 -11.90
N VAL A 54 6.43 14.35 -12.84
CA VAL A 54 5.46 13.32 -13.18
C VAL A 54 5.84 12.67 -14.50
N MET A 55 5.84 11.39 -14.47
CA MET A 55 6.30 10.52 -15.55
C MET A 55 5.39 10.60 -16.76
N GLN A 56 5.98 10.90 -17.90
CA GLN A 56 5.27 10.90 -19.18
C GLN A 56 5.17 9.49 -19.79
N ASP A 57 5.89 8.52 -19.25
CA ASP A 57 5.95 7.17 -19.78
C ASP A 57 5.62 6.13 -18.72
N TYR A 58 4.72 5.21 -19.06
CA TYR A 58 4.22 4.14 -18.19
C TYR A 58 5.30 3.17 -17.70
N SER A 59 6.29 2.90 -18.50
CA SER A 59 7.43 2.04 -18.13
C SER A 59 8.17 2.57 -16.91
N ASN A 60 8.12 3.87 -16.70
CA ASN A 60 8.82 4.56 -15.63
C ASN A 60 8.11 4.45 -14.26
N ILE A 61 6.77 4.26 -14.19
CA ILE A 61 6.06 4.08 -12.92
C ILE A 61 6.57 2.84 -12.18
N THR A 62 6.78 1.74 -12.88
CA THR A 62 7.29 0.51 -12.29
C THR A 62 8.69 0.72 -11.72
N ARG A 63 9.55 1.42 -12.43
CA ARG A 63 10.91 1.77 -11.98
C ARG A 63 10.86 2.67 -10.75
N ALA A 64 10.06 3.75 -10.76
CA ALA A 64 9.93 4.64 -9.62
C ALA A 64 9.39 3.91 -8.38
N LYS A 65 8.41 3.01 -8.54
CA LYS A 65 7.91 2.19 -7.44
C LYS A 65 8.99 1.27 -6.87
N TRP A 66 9.80 0.68 -7.73
CA TRP A 66 10.88 -0.19 -7.31
C TRP A 66 11.98 0.57 -6.57
N ASP A 67 12.42 1.71 -7.09
CA ASP A 67 13.38 2.60 -6.41
C ASP A 67 12.83 3.08 -5.06
N GLY A 68 11.56 3.49 -5.03
CA GLY A 68 10.85 3.85 -3.80
C GLY A 68 10.82 2.69 -2.80
N MET A 69 10.54 1.47 -3.25
CA MET A 69 10.53 0.29 -2.38
C MET A 69 11.89 0.05 -1.73
N LEU A 70 13.00 0.20 -2.47
CA LEU A 70 14.35 0.08 -1.91
C LEU A 70 14.58 1.16 -0.85
N ILE A 71 14.26 2.42 -1.14
CA ILE A 71 14.40 3.55 -0.21
C ILE A 71 13.57 3.31 1.05
N PHE A 72 12.28 2.96 0.89
CA PHE A 72 11.38 2.72 2.03
C PHE A 72 11.80 1.51 2.87
N THR A 73 12.34 0.46 2.22
CA THR A 73 12.91 -0.68 2.93
C THR A 73 14.12 -0.25 3.77
N MET A 74 15.04 0.53 3.20
CA MET A 74 16.20 1.06 3.93
C MET A 74 15.80 1.97 5.07
N LEU A 75 14.84 2.90 4.86
CA LEU A 75 14.31 3.76 5.92
C LEU A 75 13.64 2.95 7.03
N THR A 76 12.87 1.92 6.68
CA THR A 76 12.24 1.02 7.65
C THR A 76 13.29 0.28 8.47
N LEU A 77 14.34 -0.24 7.84
CA LEU A 77 15.47 -0.88 8.54
C LEU A 77 16.15 0.10 9.50
N LEU A 78 16.47 1.30 9.06
CA LEU A 78 17.10 2.33 9.89
C LEU A 78 16.24 2.68 11.10
N LEU A 79 14.95 2.90 10.92
CA LEU A 79 14.00 3.17 12.01
C LEU A 79 13.92 1.99 12.99
N MET A 80 14.06 0.77 12.50
CA MET A 80 13.89 -0.45 13.30
C MET A 80 15.19 -0.95 13.94
N ILE A 81 16.36 -0.39 13.60
CA ILE A 81 17.67 -0.78 14.18
C ILE A 81 17.59 -0.96 15.72
N PRO A 82 17.02 -0.01 16.51
CA PRO A 82 16.98 -0.15 17.95
C PRO A 82 16.16 -1.35 18.44
N THR A 83 15.29 -1.90 17.59
CA THR A 83 14.42 -3.03 17.93
C THR A 83 14.95 -4.37 17.45
N LEU A 84 15.82 -4.37 16.41
CA LEU A 84 16.33 -5.59 15.79
C LEU A 84 17.16 -6.46 16.78
N PHE A 85 17.86 -5.82 17.71
CA PHE A 85 18.71 -6.50 18.70
C PHE A 85 17.97 -6.92 19.97
N ARG A 86 16.65 -6.63 20.08
CA ARG A 86 15.84 -7.03 21.23
C ARG A 86 15.42 -8.48 21.12
N ARG A 87 15.43 -9.21 22.25
CA ARG A 87 14.97 -10.59 22.31
C ARG A 87 13.49 -10.66 22.00
N GLU A 88 13.15 -11.40 20.94
CA GLU A 88 11.77 -11.56 20.49
C GLU A 88 11.06 -12.67 21.26
N LYS A 89 9.86 -12.37 21.78
CA LYS A 89 8.99 -13.34 22.47
C LYS A 89 7.90 -13.95 21.55
N ARG A 90 7.86 -13.56 20.27
CA ARG A 90 6.80 -13.96 19.33
C ARG A 90 7.02 -15.38 18.81
N ARG A 91 5.96 -16.00 18.29
CA ARG A 91 6.01 -17.35 17.71
C ARG A 91 7.05 -17.42 16.58
N LYS A 92 7.92 -18.43 16.63
CA LYS A 92 9.03 -18.58 15.67
C LYS A 92 8.60 -19.10 14.30
N LEU A 93 7.46 -19.83 14.22
CA LEU A 93 7.00 -20.49 12.99
C LEU A 93 6.90 -19.54 11.78
N PRO A 94 6.24 -18.36 11.84
CA PRO A 94 6.18 -17.47 10.69
C PRO A 94 7.57 -16.98 10.24
N LEU A 95 8.50 -16.79 11.18
CA LEU A 95 9.88 -16.44 10.87
C LEU A 95 10.58 -17.58 10.11
N MET A 96 10.46 -18.80 10.60
CA MET A 96 11.07 -19.96 9.95
C MET A 96 10.53 -20.14 8.52
N LEU A 97 9.22 -20.03 8.34
CA LEU A 97 8.59 -20.14 7.02
C LEU A 97 9.09 -19.05 6.05
N MET A 98 9.21 -17.81 6.51
CA MET A 98 9.76 -16.73 5.71
C MET A 98 11.23 -16.98 5.35
N LEU A 99 12.05 -17.41 6.31
CA LEU A 99 13.47 -17.71 6.05
C LEU A 99 13.64 -18.90 5.09
N LEU A 100 12.81 -19.94 5.23
CA LEU A 100 12.79 -21.08 4.29
C LEU A 100 12.37 -20.63 2.89
N PHE A 101 11.36 -19.77 2.78
CA PHE A 101 10.93 -19.20 1.51
C PHE A 101 12.04 -18.38 0.85
N LEU A 102 12.71 -17.49 1.59
CA LEU A 102 13.84 -16.71 1.08
C LEU A 102 15.02 -17.59 0.67
N LEU A 103 15.33 -18.60 1.47
CA LEU A 103 16.39 -19.57 1.15
C LEU A 103 16.06 -20.32 -0.15
N TRP A 104 14.83 -20.87 -0.24
CA TRP A 104 14.37 -21.59 -1.43
C TRP A 104 14.42 -20.71 -2.69
N THR A 105 13.89 -19.48 -2.59
CA THR A 105 13.93 -18.52 -3.70
C THR A 105 15.35 -18.15 -4.08
N GLY A 106 16.23 -17.93 -3.11
CA GLY A 106 17.65 -17.66 -3.34
C GLY A 106 18.34 -18.83 -4.05
N LEU A 107 18.15 -20.06 -3.57
CA LEU A 107 18.69 -21.24 -4.21
C LEU A 107 18.18 -21.39 -5.65
N SER A 108 16.92 -21.12 -5.90
CA SER A 108 16.32 -21.14 -7.24
C SER A 108 17.01 -20.15 -8.22
N CYS A 109 17.53 -19.03 -7.72
CA CYS A 109 18.27 -18.08 -8.53
C CYS A 109 19.61 -18.62 -9.03
N PHE A 110 20.24 -19.52 -8.28
CA PHE A 110 21.55 -20.10 -8.65
C PHE A 110 21.43 -21.43 -9.40
N PHE A 111 20.39 -22.21 -9.10
CA PHE A 111 20.22 -23.58 -9.63
C PHE A 111 19.01 -23.74 -10.53
N GLY A 112 18.22 -22.67 -10.74
CA GLY A 112 17.05 -22.68 -11.63
C GLY A 112 17.44 -22.70 -13.10
N SER A 113 16.51 -23.09 -13.97
CA SER A 113 16.71 -23.16 -15.42
C SER A 113 17.05 -21.80 -16.06
N HIS A 114 16.67 -20.70 -15.41
CA HIS A 114 16.92 -19.33 -15.87
C HIS A 114 18.13 -18.68 -15.17
N ALA A 115 18.91 -19.45 -14.39
CA ALA A 115 20.15 -18.96 -13.78
C ALA A 115 21.15 -18.57 -14.89
N GLY A 116 21.61 -17.32 -14.87
CA GLY A 116 22.53 -16.79 -15.90
C GLY A 116 21.84 -16.05 -17.05
N GLU A 117 20.52 -16.06 -17.17
CA GLU A 117 19.83 -15.20 -18.13
C GLU A 117 20.00 -13.72 -17.75
N MET A 118 20.29 -12.90 -18.76
CA MET A 118 20.39 -11.45 -18.62
C MET A 118 19.12 -10.78 -19.15
N ASN A 119 18.65 -9.75 -18.46
CA ASN A 119 17.54 -8.94 -18.94
C ASN A 119 18.02 -7.91 -20.00
N ALA A 120 17.09 -7.09 -20.50
CA ALA A 120 17.37 -6.07 -21.50
C ALA A 120 18.41 -5.02 -21.07
N TRP A 121 18.69 -4.91 -19.77
CA TRP A 121 19.69 -3.97 -19.21
C TRP A 121 21.03 -4.62 -18.92
N GLY A 122 21.23 -5.89 -19.33
CA GLY A 122 22.49 -6.60 -19.13
C GLY A 122 22.75 -7.02 -17.68
N VAL A 123 21.71 -7.10 -16.84
CA VAL A 123 21.80 -7.59 -15.45
C VAL A 123 21.07 -8.91 -15.28
N PRO A 124 21.47 -9.77 -14.31
CA PRO A 124 20.86 -11.09 -14.14
C PRO A 124 19.34 -10.99 -13.87
N THR A 125 18.54 -11.61 -14.74
CA THR A 125 17.06 -11.59 -14.67
C THR A 125 16.57 -12.17 -13.35
N VAL A 126 17.17 -13.25 -12.86
CA VAL A 126 16.77 -13.90 -11.60
C VAL A 126 16.96 -13.00 -10.37
N LEU A 127 17.90 -12.06 -10.40
CA LEU A 127 18.14 -11.12 -9.30
C LEU A 127 17.28 -9.87 -9.42
N TRP A 128 17.18 -9.28 -10.60
CA TRP A 128 16.54 -7.97 -10.81
C TRP A 128 15.14 -8.05 -11.42
N GLY A 129 14.79 -9.21 -11.98
CA GLY A 129 13.56 -9.40 -12.74
C GLY A 129 13.70 -9.00 -14.20
N SER A 130 12.63 -9.19 -14.95
CA SER A 130 12.50 -8.75 -16.34
C SER A 130 12.12 -7.26 -16.40
N GLY A 131 11.02 -6.90 -17.03
CA GLY A 131 10.54 -5.50 -17.12
C GLY A 131 9.84 -4.97 -15.89
N ARG A 132 9.50 -5.81 -14.89
CA ARG A 132 8.69 -5.45 -13.72
C ARG A 132 9.45 -5.46 -12.39
N TYR A 133 10.76 -5.70 -12.40
CA TYR A 133 11.62 -5.75 -11.21
C TYR A 133 11.17 -6.78 -10.17
N GLU A 134 10.61 -7.92 -10.59
CA GLU A 134 10.13 -9.00 -9.72
C GLU A 134 11.21 -10.04 -9.33
N GLY A 135 12.48 -9.69 -9.43
CA GLY A 135 13.58 -10.57 -9.08
C GLY A 135 13.78 -10.80 -7.58
N PHE A 136 14.79 -11.60 -7.25
CA PHE A 136 15.10 -11.97 -5.86
C PHE A 136 15.32 -10.77 -4.93
N VAL A 137 15.90 -9.67 -5.44
CA VAL A 137 16.11 -8.44 -4.65
C VAL A 137 14.79 -7.90 -4.10
N THR A 138 13.74 -7.87 -4.90
CA THR A 138 12.40 -7.45 -4.50
C THR A 138 11.83 -8.39 -3.42
N ILE A 139 11.98 -9.70 -3.61
CA ILE A 139 11.53 -10.71 -2.64
C ILE A 139 12.30 -10.59 -1.33
N ALA A 140 13.60 -10.33 -1.39
CA ALA A 140 14.44 -10.09 -0.22
C ALA A 140 13.98 -8.83 0.55
N CYS A 141 13.63 -7.75 -0.16
CA CYS A 141 13.04 -6.55 0.45
C CYS A 141 11.74 -6.88 1.18
N TYR A 142 10.83 -7.67 0.59
CA TYR A 142 9.62 -8.12 1.28
C TYR A 142 9.93 -8.93 2.55
N GLY A 143 10.94 -9.80 2.51
CA GLY A 143 11.43 -10.52 3.68
C GLY A 143 11.95 -9.58 4.76
N LEU A 144 12.74 -8.56 4.41
CA LEU A 144 13.24 -7.55 5.35
C LEU A 144 12.12 -6.73 5.96
N ILE A 145 11.15 -6.28 5.15
CA ILE A 145 9.95 -5.58 5.61
C ILE A 145 9.18 -6.47 6.59
N PHE A 146 8.97 -7.75 6.26
CA PHE A 146 8.31 -8.70 7.16
C PHE A 146 9.04 -8.83 8.50
N LEU A 147 10.38 -8.94 8.49
CA LEU A 147 11.19 -9.01 9.70
C LEU A 147 11.05 -7.75 10.57
N CYS A 148 10.99 -6.59 9.95
CA CYS A 148 10.76 -5.31 10.63
C CYS A 148 9.34 -5.24 11.21
N LEU A 149 8.31 -5.45 10.38
CA LEU A 149 6.91 -5.39 10.77
C LEU A 149 6.56 -6.38 11.89
N ARG A 150 7.15 -7.56 11.84
CA ARG A 150 6.97 -8.57 12.88
C ARG A 150 7.41 -8.10 14.27
N ARG A 151 8.38 -7.18 14.35
CA ARG A 151 8.92 -6.65 15.61
C ARG A 151 8.26 -5.36 16.06
N MET A 152 7.36 -4.83 15.24
CA MET A 152 6.65 -3.59 15.52
C MET A 152 5.50 -3.80 16.49
N ASP A 153 5.40 -2.87 17.43
CA ASP A 153 4.16 -2.55 18.11
C ASP A 153 3.72 -1.19 17.54
N ALA A 154 2.57 -1.13 16.89
CA ALA A 154 2.05 0.08 16.29
C ALA A 154 0.80 0.58 17.02
N ASN A 155 0.57 1.89 17.01
CA ASN A 155 -0.70 2.48 17.42
C ASN A 155 -1.73 2.24 16.31
N VAL A 156 -2.42 1.10 16.39
CA VAL A 156 -3.37 0.66 15.36
C VAL A 156 -4.45 1.72 15.07
N PRO A 157 -5.10 2.37 16.06
CA PRO A 157 -6.07 3.43 15.77
C PRO A 157 -5.48 4.61 14.98
N ALA A 158 -4.28 5.06 15.34
CA ALA A 158 -3.60 6.14 14.60
C ALA A 158 -3.25 5.69 13.18
N LEU A 159 -2.73 4.48 13.02
CA LEU A 159 -2.42 3.91 11.70
C LEU A 159 -3.66 3.83 10.82
N LEU A 160 -4.78 3.32 11.33
CA LEU A 160 -6.03 3.24 10.59
C LEU A 160 -6.57 4.63 10.21
N THR A 161 -6.35 5.65 11.05
CA THR A 161 -6.71 7.04 10.70
C THR A 161 -5.88 7.53 9.50
N VAL A 162 -4.57 7.25 9.48
CA VAL A 162 -3.71 7.58 8.33
C VAL A 162 -4.12 6.78 7.08
N CYS A 163 -4.43 5.49 7.23
CA CYS A 163 -4.97 4.67 6.14
C CYS A 163 -6.27 5.26 5.58
N SER A 164 -7.19 5.67 6.45
CA SER A 164 -8.46 6.30 6.05
C SER A 164 -8.21 7.58 5.24
N ALA A 165 -7.33 8.45 5.71
CA ALA A 165 -6.95 9.67 4.99
C ALA A 165 -6.29 9.35 3.63
N ALA A 166 -5.39 8.37 3.58
CA ALA A 166 -4.71 7.96 2.36
C ALA A 166 -5.69 7.42 1.31
N VAL A 167 -6.61 6.52 1.69
CA VAL A 167 -7.62 5.98 0.76
C VAL A 167 -8.57 7.07 0.27
N THR A 168 -8.98 7.98 1.17
CA THR A 168 -9.86 9.10 0.80
C THR A 168 -9.15 10.05 -0.19
N GLY A 169 -7.90 10.42 0.09
CA GLY A 169 -7.10 11.26 -0.82
C GLY A 169 -6.86 10.57 -2.17
N TYR A 170 -6.65 9.25 -2.17
CA TYR A 170 -6.50 8.49 -3.40
C TYR A 170 -7.78 8.48 -4.24
N LEU A 171 -8.95 8.29 -3.61
CA LEU A 171 -10.24 8.37 -4.30
C LEU A 171 -10.45 9.75 -4.91
N VAL A 172 -10.14 10.84 -4.17
CA VAL A 172 -10.25 12.21 -4.72
C VAL A 172 -9.39 12.35 -5.98
N LEU A 173 -8.14 11.88 -5.95
CA LEU A 173 -7.27 11.90 -7.13
C LEU A 173 -7.88 11.12 -8.32
N VAL A 174 -8.39 9.92 -8.08
CA VAL A 174 -9.05 9.08 -9.10
C VAL A 174 -10.29 9.80 -9.67
N LEU A 175 -11.13 10.39 -8.82
CA LEU A 175 -12.32 11.13 -9.28
C LEU A 175 -11.96 12.36 -10.10
N LEU A 176 -10.90 13.10 -9.74
CA LEU A 176 -10.39 14.21 -10.56
C LEU A 176 -9.96 13.71 -11.95
N GLN A 177 -9.27 12.58 -12.00
CA GLN A 177 -8.89 11.97 -13.27
C GLN A 177 -10.10 11.52 -14.09
N TYR A 178 -11.13 10.96 -13.46
CA TYR A 178 -12.41 10.64 -14.12
C TYR A 178 -13.13 11.86 -14.67
N ALA A 179 -13.02 12.99 -13.99
CA ALA A 179 -13.57 14.27 -14.44
C ALA A 179 -12.76 14.91 -15.59
N GLY A 180 -11.67 14.28 -16.02
CA GLY A 180 -10.80 14.77 -17.10
C GLY A 180 -9.66 15.67 -16.63
N PHE A 181 -9.53 15.89 -15.32
CA PHE A 181 -8.36 16.57 -14.77
C PHE A 181 -7.22 15.57 -14.60
N ASN A 182 -6.03 15.94 -15.05
CA ASN A 182 -4.82 15.13 -14.86
C ASN A 182 -3.78 15.93 -14.06
N PRO A 183 -4.05 16.15 -12.74
CA PRO A 183 -3.28 17.13 -11.95
C PRO A 183 -1.80 16.79 -11.82
N LEU A 184 -1.43 15.55 -12.05
CA LEU A 184 -0.05 15.08 -11.97
C LEU A 184 0.50 14.69 -13.34
N SER A 185 -0.18 15.03 -14.43
CA SER A 185 0.20 14.64 -15.81
C SER A 185 0.54 13.13 -15.96
N LEU A 186 -0.16 12.26 -15.18
CA LEU A 186 0.09 10.82 -15.13
C LEU A 186 -0.31 10.11 -16.42
N PHE A 187 -1.16 10.76 -17.22
CA PHE A 187 -1.61 10.22 -18.50
C PHE A 187 -0.97 10.99 -19.65
N PRO A 188 -0.53 10.30 -20.71
CA PRO A 188 -0.13 10.96 -21.94
C PRO A 188 -1.26 11.85 -22.49
N MET A 189 -0.91 12.99 -23.08
CA MET A 189 -1.90 13.87 -23.72
C MET A 189 -2.77 13.10 -24.72
N GLY A 190 -4.08 13.33 -24.69
CA GLY A 190 -5.06 12.71 -25.58
C GLY A 190 -5.59 11.34 -25.11
N ARG A 191 -5.09 10.78 -24.00
CA ARG A 191 -5.66 9.57 -23.39
C ARG A 191 -6.53 9.96 -22.20
N SER A 192 -7.76 9.47 -22.20
CA SER A 192 -8.72 9.62 -21.11
C SER A 192 -8.67 8.36 -20.23
N ILE A 193 -8.84 8.51 -18.92
CA ILE A 193 -8.99 7.40 -17.99
C ILE A 193 -10.14 6.46 -18.38
N ARG A 194 -11.17 6.98 -19.04
CA ARG A 194 -12.31 6.18 -19.53
C ARG A 194 -11.92 5.18 -20.63
N THR A 195 -10.84 5.46 -21.36
CA THR A 195 -10.34 4.61 -22.45
C THR A 195 -9.12 3.79 -22.06
N ASN A 196 -8.53 4.06 -20.90
CA ASN A 196 -7.29 3.41 -20.47
C ASN A 196 -7.30 3.16 -18.96
N TYR A 197 -7.99 2.09 -18.54
CA TYR A 197 -8.13 1.68 -17.14
C TYR A 197 -6.81 1.33 -16.44
N GLU A 198 -5.70 1.22 -17.19
CA GLU A 198 -4.40 0.81 -16.66
C GLU A 198 -3.73 1.88 -15.79
N PHE A 199 -4.19 3.14 -15.86
CA PHE A 199 -3.53 4.29 -15.24
C PHE A 199 -4.42 4.97 -14.21
N GLN A 200 -4.68 4.27 -13.11
CA GLN A 200 -5.51 4.84 -12.07
C GLN A 200 -4.67 5.37 -10.91
N GLY A 201 -4.78 6.66 -10.69
CA GLY A 201 -4.06 7.35 -9.63
C GLY A 201 -2.53 7.23 -9.78
N THR A 202 -1.84 7.21 -8.66
CA THR A 202 -0.39 7.12 -8.57
C THR A 202 0.14 5.69 -8.57
N ILE A 203 -0.72 4.68 -8.49
CA ILE A 203 -0.32 3.25 -8.54
C ILE A 203 -0.20 2.77 -9.99
N GLY A 204 -1.02 3.33 -10.90
CA GLY A 204 -0.88 3.11 -12.33
C GLY A 204 -1.42 1.78 -12.86
N ASN A 205 -2.03 0.94 -12.03
CA ASN A 205 -2.65 -0.31 -12.43
C ASN A 205 -3.85 -0.63 -11.53
N ILE A 206 -5.00 -0.94 -12.13
CA ILE A 206 -6.26 -1.21 -11.40
C ILE A 206 -6.17 -2.42 -10.48
N ASP A 207 -5.46 -3.48 -10.88
CA ASP A 207 -5.30 -4.68 -10.06
C ASP A 207 -4.49 -4.39 -8.79
N LEU A 208 -3.43 -3.57 -8.91
CA LEU A 208 -2.61 -3.16 -7.77
C LEU A 208 -3.37 -2.19 -6.85
N VAL A 209 -4.18 -1.28 -7.41
CA VAL A 209 -5.08 -0.42 -6.61
C VAL A 209 -6.07 -1.28 -5.85
N SER A 210 -6.71 -2.23 -6.52
CA SER A 210 -7.63 -3.18 -5.91
C SER A 210 -6.96 -3.97 -4.79
N ALA A 211 -5.75 -4.52 -5.02
CA ALA A 211 -4.99 -5.24 -4.01
C ALA A 211 -4.67 -4.37 -2.78
N TRP A 212 -4.24 -3.11 -2.98
CA TRP A 212 -3.96 -2.17 -1.90
C TRP A 212 -5.22 -1.85 -1.09
N VAL A 213 -6.33 -1.58 -1.75
CA VAL A 213 -7.62 -1.32 -1.11
C VAL A 213 -8.11 -2.54 -0.34
N CYS A 214 -7.95 -3.75 -0.89
CA CYS A 214 -8.31 -5.02 -0.23
C CYS A 214 -7.56 -5.24 1.09
N LEU A 215 -6.31 -4.76 1.20
CA LEU A 215 -5.56 -4.84 2.46
C LEU A 215 -6.10 -3.90 3.53
N LEU A 216 -6.58 -2.72 3.15
CA LEU A 216 -6.98 -1.66 4.10
C LEU A 216 -8.45 -1.75 4.49
N MET A 217 -9.33 -2.10 3.55
CA MET A 217 -10.79 -2.09 3.72
C MET A 217 -11.28 -2.91 4.92
N PRO A 218 -10.83 -4.17 5.16
CA PRO A 218 -11.29 -4.94 6.30
C PRO A 218 -10.93 -4.30 7.65
N GLY A 219 -9.73 -3.71 7.74
CA GLY A 219 -9.27 -3.01 8.93
C GLY A 219 -10.07 -1.74 9.23
N LEU A 220 -10.35 -0.93 8.21
CA LEU A 220 -11.12 0.31 8.32
C LEU A 220 -12.57 0.04 8.70
N LEU A 221 -13.26 -0.82 7.96
CA LEU A 221 -14.66 -1.17 8.23
C LEU A 221 -14.80 -1.94 9.55
N GLY A 222 -13.88 -2.88 9.83
CA GLY A 222 -13.85 -3.63 11.08
C GLY A 222 -13.67 -2.73 12.30
N SER A 223 -12.76 -1.78 12.22
CA SER A 223 -12.55 -0.81 13.30
C SER A 223 -13.79 0.06 13.55
N PHE A 224 -14.49 0.47 12.48
CA PHE A 224 -15.75 1.22 12.62
C PHE A 224 -16.84 0.36 13.25
N VAL A 225 -17.12 -0.81 12.69
CA VAL A 225 -18.19 -1.70 13.17
C VAL A 225 -17.97 -2.12 14.62
N LEU A 226 -16.74 -2.48 15.00
CA LEU A 226 -16.39 -2.89 16.37
C LEU A 226 -16.28 -1.73 17.34
N GLY A 227 -16.44 -0.48 16.90
CA GLY A 227 -16.45 0.72 17.77
C GLY A 227 -15.11 0.98 18.44
N GLN A 228 -13.99 0.69 17.75
CA GLN A 228 -12.66 0.96 18.29
C GLN A 228 -12.42 2.46 18.46
N LYS A 229 -11.35 2.82 19.16
CA LYS A 229 -10.98 4.22 19.38
C LYS A 229 -10.87 4.96 18.05
N HIS A 230 -11.50 6.13 17.95
CA HIS A 230 -11.56 6.96 16.72
C HIS A 230 -12.25 6.30 15.52
N HIS A 231 -13.11 5.29 15.73
CA HIS A 231 -13.77 4.51 14.68
C HIS A 231 -14.52 5.36 13.63
N TRP A 232 -15.10 6.51 14.01
CA TRP A 232 -15.75 7.41 13.05
C TRP A 232 -14.81 8.02 12.02
N LEU A 233 -13.52 8.16 12.33
CA LEU A 233 -12.50 8.62 11.39
C LEU A 233 -12.13 7.52 10.37
N HIS A 234 -12.45 6.26 10.66
CA HIS A 234 -12.15 5.12 9.78
C HIS A 234 -13.28 4.84 8.77
N LEU A 235 -14.51 5.29 9.07
CA LEU A 235 -15.66 5.09 8.17
C LEU A 235 -15.47 5.74 6.79
N PRO A 236 -15.06 7.02 6.66
CA PRO A 236 -14.85 7.63 5.35
C PRO A 236 -13.88 6.83 4.48
N GLY A 237 -12.72 6.44 5.02
CA GLY A 237 -11.76 5.62 4.29
C GLY A 237 -12.30 4.24 3.91
N GLY A 238 -13.10 3.62 4.79
CA GLY A 238 -13.77 2.36 4.50
C GLY A 238 -14.77 2.49 3.33
N LEU A 239 -15.58 3.56 3.31
CA LEU A 239 -16.52 3.83 2.21
C LEU A 239 -15.79 4.19 0.92
N CYS A 240 -14.71 4.98 1.00
CA CYS A 240 -13.86 5.27 -0.14
C CYS A 240 -13.21 3.99 -0.71
N ALA A 241 -12.81 3.05 0.17
CA ALA A 241 -12.30 1.76 -0.24
C ALA A 241 -13.36 0.92 -0.99
N ILE A 242 -14.60 0.90 -0.51
CA ILE A 242 -15.72 0.25 -1.20
C ILE A 242 -15.94 0.89 -2.57
N LEU A 243 -16.01 2.23 -2.62
CA LEU A 243 -16.23 2.95 -3.88
C LEU A 243 -15.10 2.70 -4.88
N LEU A 244 -13.84 2.74 -4.46
CA LEU A 244 -12.71 2.37 -5.30
C LEU A 244 -12.83 0.94 -5.83
N THR A 245 -13.18 -0.03 -4.97
CA THR A 245 -13.40 -1.43 -5.38
C THR A 245 -14.49 -1.54 -6.45
N LEU A 246 -15.58 -0.81 -6.29
CA LEU A 246 -16.68 -0.80 -7.25
C LEU A 246 -16.29 -0.10 -8.57
N LEU A 247 -15.51 0.98 -8.52
CA LEU A 247 -15.05 1.72 -9.71
C LEU A 247 -14.02 0.93 -10.52
N MET A 248 -13.11 0.23 -9.84
CA MET A 248 -12.07 -0.58 -10.49
C MET A 248 -12.64 -1.83 -11.16
N ASP A 249 -13.75 -2.36 -10.65
CA ASP A 249 -14.45 -3.55 -11.16
C ASP A 249 -13.57 -4.81 -11.26
N VAL A 250 -12.58 -4.93 -10.39
CA VAL A 250 -11.68 -6.08 -10.34
C VAL A 250 -12.32 -7.20 -9.53
N GLN A 251 -12.47 -8.39 -10.09
CA GLN A 251 -13.14 -9.52 -9.45
C GLN A 251 -12.59 -9.87 -8.06
N SER A 252 -11.26 -9.86 -7.90
CA SER A 252 -10.62 -10.12 -6.60
C SER A 252 -11.04 -9.11 -5.54
N GLY A 253 -11.18 -7.83 -5.92
CA GLY A 253 -11.66 -6.78 -5.04
C GLY A 253 -13.10 -7.00 -4.57
N LEU A 254 -13.98 -7.36 -5.50
CA LEU A 254 -15.39 -7.68 -5.19
C LEU A 254 -15.51 -8.88 -4.25
N ILE A 255 -14.71 -9.94 -4.48
CA ILE A 255 -14.68 -11.10 -3.60
C ILE A 255 -14.25 -10.69 -2.18
N VAL A 256 -13.19 -9.89 -2.04
CA VAL A 256 -12.72 -9.42 -0.73
C VAL A 256 -13.75 -8.53 -0.06
N LEU A 257 -14.47 -7.68 -0.79
CA LEU A 257 -15.57 -6.88 -0.26
C LEU A 257 -16.66 -7.79 0.34
N VAL A 258 -17.12 -8.79 -0.40
CA VAL A 258 -18.14 -9.76 0.06
C VAL A 258 -17.64 -10.50 1.31
N LEU A 259 -16.43 -11.04 1.28
CA LEU A 259 -15.84 -11.75 2.43
C LEU A 259 -15.70 -10.84 3.65
N THR A 260 -15.33 -9.57 3.45
CA THR A 260 -15.25 -8.58 4.54
C THR A 260 -16.61 -8.35 5.16
N LEU A 261 -17.66 -8.12 4.35
CA LEU A 261 -19.01 -7.91 4.86
C LEU A 261 -19.54 -9.15 5.59
N LEU A 262 -19.32 -10.35 5.07
CA LEU A 262 -19.69 -11.60 5.74
C LEU A 262 -18.99 -11.75 7.10
N ALA A 263 -17.68 -11.47 7.15
CA ALA A 263 -16.92 -11.50 8.40
C ALA A 263 -17.46 -10.49 9.43
N LEU A 264 -17.80 -9.28 8.99
CA LEU A 264 -18.39 -8.25 9.86
C LEU A 264 -19.78 -8.65 10.36
N ILE A 265 -20.62 -9.29 9.54
CA ILE A 265 -21.91 -9.84 9.96
C ILE A 265 -21.69 -10.90 11.04
N CYS A 266 -20.78 -11.87 10.82
CA CYS A 266 -20.47 -12.90 11.80
C CYS A 266 -19.97 -12.33 13.14
N LEU A 267 -19.15 -11.27 13.11
CA LEU A 267 -18.66 -10.59 14.29
C LEU A 267 -19.77 -9.82 15.02
N ALA A 268 -20.62 -9.09 14.30
CA ALA A 268 -21.70 -8.32 14.88
C ALA A 268 -22.81 -9.20 15.48
N LEU A 269 -23.06 -10.41 14.94
CA LEU A 269 -23.97 -11.38 15.53
C LEU A 269 -23.49 -11.88 16.91
N ARG A 270 -22.18 -11.83 17.16
CA ARG A 270 -21.59 -12.17 18.48
C ARG A 270 -21.57 -10.97 19.45
N GLN A 271 -21.71 -9.74 18.93
CA GLN A 271 -21.65 -8.50 19.69
C GLN A 271 -22.80 -7.57 19.28
N PRO A 272 -23.99 -7.68 19.87
CA PRO A 272 -25.18 -6.93 19.45
C PRO A 272 -25.02 -5.41 19.42
N GLU A 273 -24.15 -4.86 20.26
CA GLU A 273 -23.78 -3.42 20.29
C GLU A 273 -23.15 -2.93 18.98
N CYS A 274 -22.65 -3.84 18.14
CA CYS A 274 -22.08 -3.51 16.82
C CYS A 274 -23.14 -3.46 15.72
N LEU A 275 -24.37 -3.93 15.97
CA LEU A 275 -25.37 -4.15 14.95
C LEU A 275 -25.78 -2.85 14.24
N ALA A 276 -25.98 -1.75 14.98
CA ALA A 276 -26.36 -0.47 14.39
C ALA A 276 -25.28 0.06 13.42
N ARG A 277 -23.99 -0.07 13.78
CA ARG A 277 -22.88 0.34 12.92
C ARG A 277 -22.73 -0.59 11.71
N LEU A 278 -22.99 -1.88 11.87
CA LEU A 278 -23.04 -2.83 10.76
C LEU A 278 -24.15 -2.47 9.78
N LEU A 279 -25.38 -2.25 10.27
CA LEU A 279 -26.52 -1.87 9.42
C LEU A 279 -26.26 -0.57 8.65
N LEU A 280 -25.64 0.42 9.31
CA LEU A 280 -25.19 1.65 8.64
C LEU A 280 -24.17 1.34 7.54
N THR A 281 -23.18 0.50 7.81
CA THR A 281 -22.16 0.10 6.82
C THR A 281 -22.81 -0.60 5.61
N LEU A 282 -23.71 -1.56 5.85
CA LEU A 282 -24.41 -2.29 4.79
C LEU A 282 -25.30 -1.36 3.97
N GLY A 283 -26.06 -0.47 4.63
CA GLY A 283 -26.93 0.50 3.95
C GLY A 283 -26.13 1.45 3.06
N LEU A 284 -25.00 1.98 3.54
CA LEU A 284 -24.11 2.83 2.75
C LEU A 284 -23.44 2.05 1.61
N THR A 285 -23.06 0.79 1.82
CA THR A 285 -22.51 -0.06 0.75
C THR A 285 -23.55 -0.31 -0.36
N LEU A 286 -24.79 -0.61 0.00
CA LEU A 286 -25.89 -0.78 -0.96
C LEU A 286 -26.18 0.51 -1.72
N LEU A 287 -26.14 1.65 -1.04
CA LEU A 287 -26.30 2.96 -1.69
C LEU A 287 -25.17 3.21 -2.71
N LEU A 288 -23.92 2.97 -2.36
CA LEU A 288 -22.78 3.10 -3.28
C LEU A 288 -22.91 2.16 -4.48
N PHE A 289 -23.38 0.93 -4.25
CA PHE A 289 -23.65 -0.02 -5.32
C PHE A 289 -24.77 0.43 -6.26
N ALA A 290 -25.83 1.05 -5.73
CA ALA A 290 -26.95 1.56 -6.52
C ALA A 290 -26.59 2.84 -7.32
N LEU A 291 -25.58 3.61 -6.87
CA LEU A 291 -25.10 4.83 -7.53
C LEU A 291 -24.03 4.56 -8.60
N ARG A 292 -23.49 3.35 -8.67
CA ARG A 292 -22.51 2.93 -9.68
C ARG A 292 -23.18 2.79 -11.05
#